data_59a9a8245bd093350ddb3886b6d26a5c
#
_entry.id   59a9a8245bd093350ddb3886b6d26a5c
#
_cell.length_a   1.000
_cell.length_b   1.000
_cell.length_c   1.000
_cell.angle_alpha   90.00
_cell.angle_beta   90.00
_cell.angle_gamma   90.00
#
_symmetry.space_group_name_H-M   'P 1'
#
loop_
_entity.id
_entity.type
_entity.pdbx_description
1 polymer ?
#
loop_
_entity_poly.entity_id
_entity_poly.type
_entity_poly.pdbx_seq_one_letter_code
_entity_poly.pdbx_strand_id
1 'polypeptide(L)'
;MPRRLLWILLIGLVLVLVVMVAQNSQYKIDDKIAGLSTDEIGSLVYHVGLVVLIGGGVLVLFREKLSKALEAALFWVVVGLVLAFGYTYRAELRGIADRVMAELMPGRSAQRSERSVEIVRGRGGDFQVAAQVNGTRVAMALDTGASTVVLTQDAAKAAGLPLELLSYDVQIDTANGRTRAASVTLDRITVGEIVERKVPALVAQPGLLRVSLLGMTFLNRLESWEVRGDKLVMRGKP
;
A
#
# COMPACT_ATOMS: atom_id res chain seq x y z
N MET A 1 60.11 -14.09 11.77
CA MET A 1 58.69 -14.22 12.21
C MET A 1 57.81 -14.13 10.96
N PRO A 2 56.91 -15.06 10.70
CA PRO A 2 56.05 -14.98 9.53
C PRO A 2 55.19 -13.73 9.65
N ARG A 3 55.22 -12.93 8.58
CA ARG A 3 54.41 -11.66 8.46
C ARG A 3 52.94 -11.81 8.89
N ARG A 4 52.43 -13.02 8.82
CA ARG A 4 51.05 -13.38 9.30
C ARG A 4 50.89 -13.20 10.81
N LEU A 5 51.90 -13.51 11.61
CA LEU A 5 51.84 -13.34 13.09
C LEU A 5 51.81 -11.86 13.49
N LEU A 6 52.51 -11.00 12.74
CA LEU A 6 52.54 -9.56 12.96
C LEU A 6 51.17 -8.91 12.69
N TRP A 7 50.46 -9.36 11.67
CA TRP A 7 49.11 -8.87 11.35
C TRP A 7 48.06 -9.37 12.35
N ILE A 8 48.19 -10.62 12.85
CA ILE A 8 47.30 -11.16 13.88
C ILE A 8 47.49 -10.38 15.20
N LEU A 9 48.74 -10.03 15.53
CA LEU A 9 49.02 -9.20 16.72
C LEU A 9 48.51 -7.78 16.56
N LEU A 10 48.60 -7.19 15.35
CA LEU A 10 48.10 -5.85 15.06
C LEU A 10 46.56 -5.80 15.13
N ILE A 11 45.89 -6.80 14.56
CA ILE A 11 44.42 -6.94 14.65
C ILE A 11 43.98 -7.15 16.10
N GLY A 12 44.69 -7.98 16.86
CA GLY A 12 44.44 -8.19 18.28
C GLY A 12 44.62 -6.90 19.10
N LEU A 13 45.67 -6.13 18.82
CA LEU A 13 45.92 -4.84 19.47
C LEU A 13 44.84 -3.80 19.17
N VAL A 14 44.39 -3.71 17.92
CA VAL A 14 43.26 -2.81 17.52
C VAL A 14 41.99 -3.24 18.23
N LEU A 15 41.70 -4.53 18.32
CA LEU A 15 40.52 -5.05 19.00
C LEU A 15 40.54 -4.73 20.51
N VAL A 16 41.69 -4.86 21.15
CA VAL A 16 41.88 -4.49 22.59
C VAL A 16 41.68 -2.97 22.76
N LEU A 17 42.20 -2.17 21.84
CA LEU A 17 42.04 -0.69 21.84
C LEU A 17 40.59 -0.27 21.67
N VAL A 18 39.86 -0.90 20.76
CA VAL A 18 38.43 -0.64 20.54
C VAL A 18 37.60 -1.02 21.75
N VAL A 19 37.89 -2.19 22.37
CA VAL A 19 37.21 -2.63 23.59
C VAL A 19 37.56 -1.71 24.78
N MET A 20 38.79 -1.26 24.87
CA MET A 20 39.24 -0.34 25.92
C MET A 20 38.60 1.04 25.80
N VAL A 21 38.46 1.56 24.58
CA VAL A 21 37.74 2.81 24.30
C VAL A 21 36.25 2.63 24.60
N ALA A 22 35.63 1.51 24.19
CA ALA A 22 34.21 1.23 24.45
C ALA A 22 33.92 1.08 25.96
N GLN A 23 34.83 0.51 26.72
CA GLN A 23 34.69 0.39 28.21
C GLN A 23 34.99 1.69 28.96
N ASN A 24 35.79 2.57 28.40
CA ASN A 24 36.18 3.83 29.05
C ASN A 24 35.24 5.00 28.74
N SER A 25 34.19 4.80 27.93
CA SER A 25 33.17 5.83 27.58
C SER A 25 32.21 6.19 28.72
N GLN A 26 32.56 5.85 29.98
CA GLN A 26 31.84 6.31 31.18
C GLN A 26 32.16 7.78 31.59
N TYR A 27 33.03 8.48 30.86
CA TYR A 27 33.25 9.90 31.08
C TYR A 27 32.28 10.70 30.26
N LYS A 28 31.24 11.25 30.90
CA LYS A 28 30.41 12.32 30.39
C LYS A 28 31.28 13.55 30.13
N ILE A 29 31.63 13.78 28.89
CA ILE A 29 32.11 15.08 28.44
C ILE A 29 30.99 15.66 27.59
N ASP A 30 30.40 16.73 28.11
CA ASP A 30 29.27 17.46 27.56
C ASP A 30 29.79 18.44 26.48
N ASP A 31 30.38 17.91 25.41
CA ASP A 31 30.81 18.75 24.27
C ASP A 31 30.52 18.03 22.95
N LYS A 32 29.63 18.67 22.18
CA LYS A 32 29.34 18.29 20.79
C LYS A 32 30.54 18.61 19.92
N ILE A 33 31.28 17.63 19.47
CA ILE A 33 32.32 17.78 18.45
C ILE A 33 31.67 17.59 17.08
N ALA A 34 31.71 18.62 16.22
CA ALA A 34 31.15 18.61 14.86
C ALA A 34 29.64 18.31 14.77
N GLY A 35 28.86 18.62 15.82
CA GLY A 35 27.40 18.44 15.80
C GLY A 35 26.91 17.02 16.21
N LEU A 36 27.80 16.09 16.46
CA LEU A 36 27.49 14.71 16.88
C LEU A 36 27.70 14.58 18.40
N SER A 37 26.83 13.81 19.05
CA SER A 37 26.96 13.45 20.45
C SER A 37 28.09 12.44 20.65
N THR A 38 28.68 12.38 21.84
CA THR A 38 29.77 11.45 22.17
C THR A 38 29.36 9.98 21.95
N ASP A 39 28.08 9.65 22.16
CA ASP A 39 27.54 8.31 21.93
C ASP A 39 27.43 7.97 20.43
N GLU A 40 27.09 8.97 19.59
CA GLU A 40 27.04 8.79 18.12
C GLU A 40 28.45 8.64 17.55
N ILE A 41 29.43 9.38 18.05
CA ILE A 41 30.84 9.24 17.68
C ILE A 41 31.37 7.86 18.12
N GLY A 42 31.06 7.40 19.32
CA GLY A 42 31.41 6.08 19.82
C GLY A 42 30.84 4.97 18.96
N SER A 43 29.57 5.07 18.60
CA SER A 43 28.88 4.14 17.72
C SER A 43 29.50 4.12 16.32
N LEU A 44 29.80 5.28 15.75
CA LEU A 44 30.42 5.42 14.43
C LEU A 44 31.82 4.82 14.41
N VAL A 45 32.66 5.11 15.42
CA VAL A 45 34.00 4.54 15.58
C VAL A 45 33.94 3.01 15.72
N TYR A 46 32.98 2.49 16.49
CA TYR A 46 32.76 1.05 16.63
C TYR A 46 32.41 0.39 15.29
N HIS A 47 31.45 0.93 14.55
CA HIS A 47 31.01 0.37 13.26
C HIS A 47 32.09 0.50 12.18
N VAL A 48 32.79 1.63 12.11
CA VAL A 48 33.93 1.81 11.20
C VAL A 48 35.07 0.86 11.57
N GLY A 49 35.40 0.73 12.86
CA GLY A 49 36.38 -0.23 13.35
C GLY A 49 36.04 -1.67 13.00
N LEU A 50 34.77 -2.05 13.15
CA LEU A 50 34.27 -3.38 12.79
C LEU A 50 34.40 -3.65 11.26
N VAL A 51 34.02 -2.68 10.44
CA VAL A 51 34.13 -2.78 8.97
C VAL A 51 35.59 -2.89 8.53
N VAL A 52 36.50 -2.10 9.12
CA VAL A 52 37.93 -2.15 8.83
C VAL A 52 38.53 -3.49 9.28
N LEU A 53 38.11 -4.01 10.43
CA LEU A 53 38.59 -5.28 10.97
C LEU A 53 38.14 -6.46 10.11
N ILE A 54 36.86 -6.51 9.75
CA ILE A 54 36.30 -7.55 8.87
C ILE A 54 36.93 -7.43 7.46
N GLY A 55 36.97 -6.22 6.87
CA GLY A 55 37.56 -5.97 5.56
C GLY A 55 39.05 -6.29 5.52
N GLY A 56 39.81 -5.88 6.55
CA GLY A 56 41.21 -6.19 6.70
C GLY A 56 41.47 -7.70 6.86
N GLY A 57 40.65 -8.39 7.64
CA GLY A 57 40.71 -9.85 7.80
C GLY A 57 40.47 -10.58 6.48
N VAL A 58 39.47 -10.17 5.73
CA VAL A 58 39.16 -10.70 4.40
C VAL A 58 40.33 -10.46 3.42
N LEU A 59 40.89 -9.24 3.39
CA LEU A 59 42.05 -8.93 2.56
C LEU A 59 43.28 -9.77 2.88
N VAL A 60 43.53 -10.04 4.17
CA VAL A 60 44.68 -10.87 4.61
C VAL A 60 44.46 -12.35 4.23
N LEU A 61 43.26 -12.86 4.40
CA LEU A 61 42.92 -14.26 4.07
C LEU A 61 42.98 -14.53 2.56
N PHE A 62 42.61 -13.55 1.73
CA PHE A 62 42.51 -13.71 0.29
C PHE A 62 43.70 -13.09 -0.48
N ARG A 63 44.76 -12.60 0.20
CA ARG A 63 45.88 -11.87 -0.41
C ARG A 63 46.61 -12.65 -1.48
N GLU A 64 46.68 -13.98 -1.43
CA GLU A 64 47.33 -14.82 -2.43
C GLU A 64 46.40 -15.17 -3.60
N LYS A 65 45.10 -14.91 -3.52
CA LYS A 65 44.10 -15.17 -4.56
C LYS A 65 43.14 -13.99 -4.72
N LEU A 66 43.72 -12.79 -4.85
CA LEU A 66 42.94 -11.53 -4.93
C LEU A 66 41.89 -11.57 -6.05
N SER A 67 42.22 -12.23 -7.19
CA SER A 67 41.30 -12.43 -8.32
C SER A 67 40.03 -13.21 -7.89
N LYS A 68 40.20 -14.30 -7.15
CA LYS A 68 39.09 -15.12 -6.65
C LYS A 68 38.26 -14.40 -5.60
N ALA A 69 38.91 -13.58 -4.77
CA ALA A 69 38.17 -12.75 -3.79
C ALA A 69 37.32 -11.67 -4.51
N LEU A 70 37.87 -11.07 -5.59
CA LEU A 70 37.13 -10.11 -6.40
C LEU A 70 35.95 -10.75 -7.12
N GLU A 71 36.17 -11.95 -7.70
CA GLU A 71 35.10 -12.73 -8.33
C GLU A 71 33.99 -13.07 -7.33
N ALA A 72 34.36 -13.52 -6.11
CA ALA A 72 33.39 -13.81 -5.07
C ALA A 72 32.63 -12.56 -4.62
N ALA A 73 33.32 -11.43 -4.44
CA ALA A 73 32.69 -10.16 -4.08
C ALA A 73 31.72 -9.69 -5.18
N LEU A 74 32.14 -9.77 -6.45
CA LEU A 74 31.29 -9.42 -7.60
C LEU A 74 30.06 -10.32 -7.65
N PHE A 75 30.22 -11.63 -7.43
CA PHE A 75 29.12 -12.59 -7.37
C PHE A 75 28.08 -12.17 -6.30
N TRP A 76 28.53 -11.86 -5.08
CA TRP A 76 27.62 -11.45 -4.02
C TRP A 76 26.94 -10.09 -4.26
N VAL A 77 27.65 -9.16 -4.93
CA VAL A 77 27.04 -7.88 -5.38
C VAL A 77 25.93 -8.15 -6.39
N VAL A 78 26.18 -9.02 -7.38
CA VAL A 78 25.17 -9.39 -8.38
C VAL A 78 23.98 -10.07 -7.73
N VAL A 79 24.21 -11.02 -6.80
CA VAL A 79 23.13 -11.67 -6.03
C VAL A 79 22.33 -10.65 -5.23
N GLY A 80 23.01 -9.71 -4.56
CA GLY A 80 22.33 -8.63 -3.82
C GLY A 80 21.47 -7.75 -4.72
N LEU A 81 21.98 -7.37 -5.89
CA LEU A 81 21.22 -6.59 -6.88
C LEU A 81 20.00 -7.36 -7.41
N VAL A 82 20.15 -8.65 -7.72
CA VAL A 82 19.03 -9.50 -8.16
C VAL A 82 17.95 -9.60 -7.08
N LEU A 83 18.36 -9.80 -5.83
CA LEU A 83 17.40 -9.84 -4.71
C LEU A 83 16.72 -8.50 -4.47
N ALA A 84 17.47 -7.39 -4.53
CA ALA A 84 16.93 -6.04 -4.40
C ALA A 84 15.95 -5.73 -5.54
N PHE A 85 16.31 -6.09 -6.77
CA PHE A 85 15.44 -5.95 -7.94
C PHE A 85 14.18 -6.81 -7.80
N GLY A 86 14.32 -8.09 -7.43
CA GLY A 86 13.21 -9.01 -7.20
C GLY A 86 12.29 -8.53 -6.07
N TYR A 87 12.85 -7.93 -5.01
CA TYR A 87 12.07 -7.34 -3.93
C TYR A 87 11.31 -6.08 -4.37
N THR A 88 11.97 -5.19 -5.12
CA THR A 88 11.37 -3.95 -5.63
C THR A 88 10.23 -4.23 -6.61
N TYR A 89 10.43 -5.17 -7.52
CA TYR A 89 9.45 -5.52 -8.56
C TYR A 89 8.60 -6.75 -8.21
N ARG A 90 8.51 -7.11 -6.92
CA ARG A 90 7.78 -8.31 -6.47
C ARG A 90 6.31 -8.35 -6.88
N ALA A 91 5.66 -7.18 -6.99
CA ALA A 91 4.25 -7.10 -7.37
C ALA A 91 4.05 -7.41 -8.87
N GLU A 92 4.89 -6.84 -9.72
CA GLU A 92 4.90 -7.08 -11.16
C GLU A 92 5.30 -8.53 -11.49
N LEU A 93 6.33 -9.05 -10.81
CA LEU A 93 6.78 -10.43 -10.98
C LEU A 93 5.71 -11.44 -10.58
N ARG A 94 4.95 -11.18 -9.52
CA ARG A 94 3.79 -12.01 -9.15
C ARG A 94 2.73 -11.97 -10.23
N GLY A 95 2.42 -10.81 -10.79
CA GLY A 95 1.45 -10.69 -11.89
C GLY A 95 1.86 -11.47 -13.15
N ILE A 96 3.16 -11.53 -13.46
CA ILE A 96 3.70 -12.34 -14.56
C ILE A 96 3.65 -13.82 -14.20
N ALA A 97 4.08 -14.19 -13.00
CA ALA A 97 4.03 -15.58 -12.52
C ALA A 97 2.60 -16.13 -12.52
N ASP A 98 1.61 -15.34 -12.07
CA ASP A 98 0.20 -15.72 -12.08
C ASP A 98 -0.34 -15.94 -13.50
N ARG A 99 0.08 -15.13 -14.47
CA ARG A 99 -0.28 -15.32 -15.90
C ARG A 99 0.33 -16.61 -16.47
N VAL A 100 1.62 -16.84 -16.21
CA VAL A 100 2.32 -18.05 -16.68
C VAL A 100 1.75 -19.31 -16.01
N MET A 101 1.44 -19.25 -14.70
CA MET A 101 0.81 -20.34 -14.00
C MET A 101 -0.61 -20.62 -14.48
N ALA A 102 -1.39 -19.58 -14.85
CA ALA A 102 -2.72 -19.74 -15.42
C ALA A 102 -2.69 -20.44 -16.80
N GLU A 103 -1.62 -20.21 -17.58
CA GLU A 103 -1.42 -20.88 -18.87
C GLU A 103 -0.92 -22.33 -18.73
N LEU A 104 -0.05 -22.59 -17.75
CA LEU A 104 0.53 -23.92 -17.53
C LEU A 104 -0.37 -24.89 -16.77
N MET A 105 -1.34 -24.37 -16.01
CA MET A 105 -2.31 -25.17 -15.25
C MET A 105 -3.73 -24.68 -15.52
N PRO A 106 -4.32 -25.00 -16.68
CA PRO A 106 -5.73 -24.70 -16.97
C PRO A 106 -6.60 -25.52 -16.00
N GLY A 107 -7.12 -24.87 -14.94
CA GLY A 107 -7.93 -25.50 -13.88
C GLY A 107 -7.60 -25.06 -12.47
N ARG A 108 -6.44 -24.43 -12.23
CA ARG A 108 -6.21 -23.62 -11.05
C ARG A 108 -6.50 -22.16 -11.42
N SER A 109 -7.76 -21.81 -11.48
CA SER A 109 -8.13 -20.41 -11.35
C SER A 109 -7.48 -19.91 -10.05
N ALA A 110 -6.50 -19.00 -10.17
CA ALA A 110 -6.33 -18.04 -9.08
C ALA A 110 -7.77 -17.63 -8.77
N GLN A 111 -8.21 -17.81 -7.54
CA GLN A 111 -9.49 -17.26 -7.07
C GLN A 111 -9.38 -15.74 -7.15
N ARG A 112 -9.42 -15.24 -8.39
CA ARG A 112 -9.89 -13.89 -8.67
C ARG A 112 -11.33 -13.98 -8.20
N SER A 113 -11.62 -13.30 -7.10
CA SER A 113 -12.99 -13.13 -6.65
C SER A 113 -13.80 -12.85 -7.92
N GLU A 114 -14.69 -13.76 -8.31
CA GLU A 114 -15.53 -13.62 -9.51
C GLU A 114 -16.33 -12.31 -9.47
N ARG A 115 -16.31 -11.64 -8.32
CA ARG A 115 -17.00 -10.38 -8.01
C ARG A 115 -16.03 -9.21 -7.92
N SER A 116 -15.17 -9.00 -8.93
CA SER A 116 -14.31 -7.82 -9.01
C SER A 116 -14.72 -6.93 -10.18
N VAL A 117 -14.71 -5.62 -9.96
CA VAL A 117 -15.05 -4.61 -10.96
C VAL A 117 -13.92 -3.59 -11.02
N GLU A 118 -13.43 -3.33 -12.23
CA GLU A 118 -12.47 -2.25 -12.51
C GLU A 118 -13.17 -1.13 -13.29
N ILE A 119 -13.02 0.09 -12.82
CA ILE A 119 -13.60 1.30 -13.44
C ILE A 119 -12.48 2.29 -13.70
N VAL A 120 -12.37 2.76 -14.93
CA VAL A 120 -11.38 3.77 -15.32
C VAL A 120 -11.92 5.16 -14.98
N ARG A 121 -11.04 6.03 -14.53
CA ARG A 121 -11.35 7.43 -14.22
C ARG A 121 -11.84 8.15 -15.46
N GLY A 122 -12.97 8.85 -15.35
CA GLY A 122 -13.53 9.64 -16.43
C GLY A 122 -12.71 10.89 -16.75
N ARG A 123 -12.97 11.52 -17.88
CA ARG A 123 -12.29 12.77 -18.30
C ARG A 123 -12.47 13.92 -17.31
N GLY A 124 -13.53 13.90 -16.49
CA GLY A 124 -13.79 14.89 -15.44
C GLY A 124 -12.99 14.67 -14.15
N GLY A 125 -12.17 13.63 -14.07
CA GLY A 125 -11.41 13.28 -12.87
C GLY A 125 -12.16 12.39 -11.89
N ASP A 126 -13.46 12.13 -12.10
CA ASP A 126 -14.32 11.32 -11.24
C ASP A 126 -14.46 9.89 -11.74
N PHE A 127 -14.76 8.97 -10.83
CA PHE A 127 -15.12 7.60 -11.18
C PHE A 127 -16.64 7.50 -11.37
N GLN A 128 -17.06 7.30 -12.61
CA GLN A 128 -18.46 7.08 -12.98
C GLN A 128 -18.77 5.60 -12.94
N VAL A 129 -19.70 5.21 -12.07
CA VAL A 129 -20.08 3.83 -11.80
C VAL A 129 -21.44 3.56 -12.44
N ALA A 130 -21.50 2.64 -13.38
CA ALA A 130 -22.77 2.13 -13.91
C ALA A 130 -23.33 1.08 -12.93
N ALA A 131 -24.22 1.53 -12.05
CA ALA A 131 -24.89 0.65 -11.09
C ALA A 131 -26.29 0.27 -11.55
N GLN A 132 -26.85 -0.80 -10.97
CA GLN A 132 -28.27 -1.10 -11.02
C GLN A 132 -28.86 -0.96 -9.62
N VAL A 133 -29.84 -0.11 -9.46
CA VAL A 133 -30.59 0.09 -8.22
C VAL A 133 -31.96 -0.52 -8.40
N ASN A 134 -32.29 -1.54 -7.60
CA ASN A 134 -33.54 -2.31 -7.72
C ASN A 134 -33.81 -2.82 -9.15
N GLY A 135 -32.74 -3.10 -9.93
CA GLY A 135 -32.81 -3.58 -11.31
C GLY A 135 -32.76 -2.46 -12.37
N THR A 136 -32.88 -1.21 -11.98
CA THR A 136 -32.80 -0.06 -12.90
C THR A 136 -31.38 0.48 -13.00
N ARG A 137 -30.90 0.73 -14.21
CA ARG A 137 -29.57 1.33 -14.45
C ARG A 137 -29.54 2.77 -13.97
N VAL A 138 -28.57 3.08 -13.11
CA VAL A 138 -28.32 4.40 -12.55
C VAL A 138 -26.84 4.71 -12.70
N ALA A 139 -26.52 5.84 -13.34
CA ALA A 139 -25.15 6.35 -13.32
C ALA A 139 -24.89 7.02 -11.96
N MET A 140 -23.83 6.61 -11.29
CA MET A 140 -23.45 7.11 -9.96
C MET A 140 -22.01 7.58 -9.99
N ALA A 141 -21.70 8.65 -9.26
CA ALA A 141 -20.33 9.04 -8.99
C ALA A 141 -19.86 8.35 -7.71
N LEU A 142 -18.64 7.80 -7.72
CA LEU A 142 -18.00 7.36 -6.49
C LEU A 142 -17.71 8.57 -5.62
N ASP A 143 -18.20 8.56 -4.38
CA ASP A 143 -17.96 9.63 -3.42
C ASP A 143 -17.65 9.08 -2.03
N THR A 144 -16.36 9.09 -1.68
CA THR A 144 -15.89 8.64 -0.36
C THR A 144 -16.17 9.66 0.75
N GLY A 145 -16.50 10.90 0.40
CA GLY A 145 -16.98 11.93 1.33
C GLY A 145 -18.45 11.76 1.72
N ALA A 146 -19.23 11.04 0.89
CA ALA A 146 -20.60 10.72 1.21
C ALA A 146 -20.68 9.51 2.16
N SER A 147 -21.13 9.71 3.39
CA SER A 147 -21.32 8.64 4.37
C SER A 147 -22.35 7.59 3.94
N THR A 148 -23.22 7.94 3.00
CA THR A 148 -24.36 7.12 2.57
C THR A 148 -24.51 7.18 1.05
N VAL A 149 -25.06 6.14 0.45
CA VAL A 149 -25.54 6.19 -0.96
C VAL A 149 -26.62 7.25 -1.07
N VAL A 150 -26.52 8.14 -2.04
CA VAL A 150 -27.51 9.21 -2.25
C VAL A 150 -28.04 9.15 -3.69
N LEU A 151 -29.35 9.01 -3.84
CA LEU A 151 -30.01 9.03 -5.14
C LEU A 151 -30.54 10.41 -5.47
N THR A 152 -30.45 10.78 -6.73
CA THR A 152 -31.26 11.87 -7.28
C THR A 152 -32.73 11.45 -7.26
N GLN A 153 -33.66 12.40 -7.31
CA GLN A 153 -35.07 12.08 -7.40
C GLN A 153 -35.41 11.26 -8.66
N ASP A 154 -34.83 11.61 -9.78
CA ASP A 154 -35.07 10.89 -11.03
C ASP A 154 -34.60 9.43 -10.94
N ALA A 155 -33.43 9.21 -10.36
CA ALA A 155 -32.90 7.86 -10.12
C ALA A 155 -33.79 7.07 -9.12
N ALA A 156 -34.25 7.70 -8.07
CA ALA A 156 -35.15 7.09 -7.08
C ALA A 156 -36.49 6.71 -7.71
N LYS A 157 -37.07 7.59 -8.49
CA LYS A 157 -38.30 7.34 -9.27
C LYS A 157 -38.13 6.19 -10.27
N ALA A 158 -37.04 6.22 -11.05
CA ALA A 158 -36.72 5.16 -12.01
C ALA A 158 -36.49 3.79 -11.30
N ALA A 159 -35.89 3.79 -10.09
CA ALA A 159 -35.71 2.60 -9.28
C ALA A 159 -37.00 2.12 -8.57
N GLY A 160 -38.15 2.72 -8.84
CA GLY A 160 -39.46 2.33 -8.31
C GLY A 160 -39.68 2.71 -6.85
N LEU A 161 -38.97 3.71 -6.33
CA LEU A 161 -39.21 4.20 -4.97
C LEU A 161 -40.46 5.10 -4.93
N PRO A 162 -41.33 4.94 -3.91
CA PRO A 162 -42.57 5.72 -3.79
C PRO A 162 -42.27 7.15 -3.28
N LEU A 163 -41.98 8.07 -4.21
CA LEU A 163 -41.52 9.43 -3.86
C LEU A 163 -42.56 10.19 -3.04
N GLU A 164 -43.84 9.92 -3.24
CA GLU A 164 -44.95 10.57 -2.54
C GLU A 164 -45.01 10.22 -1.03
N LEU A 165 -44.40 9.10 -0.65
CA LEU A 165 -44.37 8.61 0.74
C LEU A 165 -43.07 8.99 1.43
N LEU A 166 -42.12 9.67 0.77
CA LEU A 166 -40.82 10.00 1.35
C LEU A 166 -40.93 11.23 2.27
N SER A 167 -40.46 11.07 3.52
CA SER A 167 -40.27 12.16 4.47
C SER A 167 -38.84 12.67 4.41
N TYR A 168 -38.64 13.94 4.04
CA TYR A 168 -37.33 14.61 3.99
C TYR A 168 -36.97 15.20 5.35
N ASP A 169 -36.75 14.34 6.33
CA ASP A 169 -36.51 14.69 7.72
C ASP A 169 -35.05 14.51 8.16
N VAL A 170 -34.26 13.78 7.37
CA VAL A 170 -32.84 13.57 7.64
C VAL A 170 -32.05 14.79 7.25
N GLN A 171 -31.43 15.46 8.23
CA GLN A 171 -30.53 16.58 7.96
C GLN A 171 -29.16 16.05 7.55
N ILE A 172 -28.64 16.57 6.45
CA ILE A 172 -27.31 16.24 5.92
C ILE A 172 -26.48 17.50 5.68
N ASP A 173 -25.19 17.42 5.97
CA ASP A 173 -24.22 18.45 5.61
C ASP A 173 -23.63 18.11 4.25
N THR A 174 -23.64 19.07 3.35
CA THR A 174 -23.06 18.94 2.01
C THR A 174 -22.05 20.06 1.76
N ALA A 175 -21.23 19.94 0.72
CA ALA A 175 -20.31 21.00 0.32
C ALA A 175 -21.00 22.36 0.07
N ASN A 176 -22.30 22.34 -0.28
CA ASN A 176 -23.10 23.53 -0.53
C ASN A 176 -23.93 24.00 0.70
N GLY A 177 -23.67 23.41 1.87
CA GLY A 177 -24.39 23.73 3.10
C GLY A 177 -25.32 22.62 3.58
N ARG A 178 -26.13 22.94 4.59
CA ARG A 178 -27.08 22.00 5.18
C ARG A 178 -28.33 21.86 4.32
N THR A 179 -28.75 20.61 4.15
CA THR A 179 -29.99 20.30 3.42
C THR A 179 -30.69 19.11 4.07
N ARG A 180 -31.84 18.72 3.51
CA ARG A 180 -32.58 17.55 3.97
C ARG A 180 -32.66 16.48 2.90
N ALA A 181 -32.73 15.24 3.32
CA ALA A 181 -32.91 14.07 2.48
C ALA A 181 -33.94 13.12 3.11
N ALA A 182 -34.48 12.24 2.28
CA ALA A 182 -35.35 11.18 2.77
C ALA A 182 -34.59 9.88 2.92
N SER A 183 -34.73 9.21 4.05
CA SER A 183 -34.11 7.90 4.31
C SER A 183 -34.90 6.80 3.61
N VAL A 184 -34.16 5.93 2.91
CA VAL A 184 -34.72 4.76 2.22
C VAL A 184 -33.81 3.56 2.39
N THR A 185 -34.35 2.36 2.19
CA THR A 185 -33.56 1.13 2.08
C THR A 185 -33.74 0.57 0.68
N LEU A 186 -32.63 0.48 -0.05
CA LEU A 186 -32.63 -0.11 -1.39
C LEU A 186 -32.61 -1.63 -1.28
N ASP A 187 -33.48 -2.30 -2.00
CA ASP A 187 -33.54 -3.77 -1.97
C ASP A 187 -32.23 -4.37 -2.50
N ARG A 188 -31.66 -3.76 -3.54
CA ARG A 188 -30.44 -4.23 -4.16
C ARG A 188 -29.71 -3.11 -4.90
N ILE A 189 -28.38 -3.08 -4.74
CA ILE A 189 -27.47 -2.35 -5.65
C ILE A 189 -26.56 -3.37 -6.28
N THR A 190 -26.41 -3.32 -7.60
CA THR A 190 -25.49 -4.19 -8.36
C THR A 190 -24.51 -3.33 -9.12
N VAL A 191 -23.21 -3.66 -9.00
CA VAL A 191 -22.13 -3.04 -9.77
C VAL A 191 -21.30 -4.17 -10.37
N GLY A 192 -21.43 -4.40 -11.69
CA GLY A 192 -20.89 -5.59 -12.35
C GLY A 192 -21.39 -6.88 -11.67
N GLU A 193 -20.47 -7.70 -11.17
CA GLU A 193 -20.74 -8.94 -10.46
C GLU A 193 -21.01 -8.74 -8.94
N ILE A 194 -20.81 -7.53 -8.43
CA ILE A 194 -20.99 -7.21 -7.01
C ILE A 194 -22.47 -6.92 -6.75
N VAL A 195 -23.07 -7.65 -5.84
CA VAL A 195 -24.48 -7.49 -5.47
C VAL A 195 -24.61 -7.28 -3.97
N GLU A 196 -25.09 -6.10 -3.58
CA GLU A 196 -25.39 -5.76 -2.18
C GLU A 196 -26.91 -5.58 -2.00
N ARG A 197 -27.43 -6.15 -0.90
CA ARG A 197 -28.85 -6.13 -0.57
C ARG A 197 -29.13 -5.28 0.65
N LYS A 198 -30.36 -4.72 0.73
CA LYS A 198 -30.82 -3.91 1.88
C LYS A 198 -29.81 -2.83 2.24
N VAL A 199 -29.45 -2.02 1.22
CA VAL A 199 -28.46 -0.94 1.38
C VAL A 199 -29.18 0.31 1.86
N PRO A 200 -28.80 0.87 3.05
CA PRO A 200 -29.31 2.16 3.48
C PRO A 200 -28.88 3.26 2.50
N ALA A 201 -29.80 4.10 2.13
CA ALA A 201 -29.58 5.17 1.17
C ALA A 201 -30.43 6.41 1.53
N LEU A 202 -30.10 7.51 0.90
CA LEU A 202 -30.86 8.74 0.99
C LEU A 202 -31.38 9.13 -0.41
N VAL A 203 -32.53 9.78 -0.45
CA VAL A 203 -33.03 10.46 -1.66
C VAL A 203 -32.90 11.96 -1.43
N ALA A 204 -32.15 12.63 -2.30
CA ALA A 204 -31.99 14.07 -2.23
C ALA A 204 -33.28 14.80 -2.61
N GLN A 205 -33.48 16.01 -2.07
CA GLN A 205 -34.58 16.88 -2.54
C GLN A 205 -34.40 17.26 -4.03
N PRO A 206 -35.48 17.60 -4.70
CA PRO A 206 -35.43 17.98 -6.10
C PRO A 206 -34.39 19.07 -6.37
N GLY A 207 -33.57 18.89 -7.44
CA GLY A 207 -32.62 19.89 -7.90
C GLY A 207 -31.32 20.03 -7.06
N LEU A 208 -31.20 19.36 -5.90
CA LEU A 208 -30.01 19.46 -5.07
C LEU A 208 -28.84 18.59 -5.53
N LEU A 209 -29.12 17.53 -6.26
CA LEU A 209 -28.10 16.59 -6.72
C LEU A 209 -28.27 16.34 -8.23
N ARG A 210 -27.19 16.48 -8.99
CA ARG A 210 -27.19 16.23 -10.44
C ARG A 210 -26.90 14.78 -10.81
N VAL A 211 -26.09 14.10 -10.01
CA VAL A 211 -25.66 12.71 -10.21
C VAL A 211 -25.78 11.99 -8.88
N SER A 212 -26.33 10.79 -8.89
CA SER A 212 -26.40 9.94 -7.70
C SER A 212 -25.00 9.57 -7.18
N LEU A 213 -24.85 9.43 -5.87
CA LEU A 213 -23.56 9.17 -5.22
C LEU A 213 -23.49 7.73 -4.70
N LEU A 214 -22.42 7.03 -5.03
CA LEU A 214 -22.09 5.72 -4.47
C LEU A 214 -21.19 5.95 -3.25
N GLY A 215 -21.80 6.05 -2.06
CA GLY A 215 -21.14 6.40 -0.82
C GLY A 215 -20.77 5.21 0.06
N MET A 216 -20.36 5.52 1.30
CA MET A 216 -19.75 4.55 2.22
C MET A 216 -20.70 3.44 2.69
N THR A 217 -22.03 3.62 2.68
CA THR A 217 -22.97 2.51 3.00
C THR A 217 -22.88 1.35 2.03
N PHE A 218 -22.43 1.57 0.79
CA PHE A 218 -22.11 0.52 -0.17
C PHE A 218 -20.65 0.08 -0.05
N LEU A 219 -19.71 1.02 -0.04
CA LEU A 219 -18.26 0.73 -0.07
C LEU A 219 -17.80 -0.10 1.13
N ASN A 220 -18.32 0.17 2.33
CA ASN A 220 -17.98 -0.58 3.57
C ASN A 220 -18.51 -2.02 3.57
N ARG A 221 -19.38 -2.40 2.65
CA ARG A 221 -19.87 -3.76 2.51
C ARG A 221 -18.97 -4.64 1.66
N LEU A 222 -18.13 -4.02 0.84
CA LEU A 222 -17.18 -4.71 0.00
C LEU A 222 -16.10 -5.42 0.83
N GLU A 223 -15.47 -6.42 0.25
CA GLU A 223 -14.25 -7.02 0.80
C GLU A 223 -13.12 -5.99 0.79
N SER A 224 -12.95 -5.31 -0.34
CA SER A 224 -11.98 -4.22 -0.50
C SER A 224 -12.38 -3.30 -1.66
N TRP A 225 -11.95 -2.07 -1.58
CA TRP A 225 -11.93 -1.16 -2.71
C TRP A 225 -10.65 -0.31 -2.64
N GLU A 226 -10.08 0.01 -3.78
CA GLU A 226 -8.85 0.78 -3.87
C GLU A 226 -8.77 1.57 -5.17
N VAL A 227 -8.08 2.68 -5.13
CA VAL A 227 -7.74 3.46 -6.32
C VAL A 227 -6.28 3.24 -6.65
N ARG A 228 -6.01 2.71 -7.84
CA ARG A 228 -4.66 2.47 -8.38
C ARG A 228 -4.46 3.34 -9.62
N GLY A 229 -3.81 4.48 -9.45
CA GLY A 229 -3.63 5.44 -10.53
C GLY A 229 -4.97 5.98 -11.04
N ASP A 230 -5.32 5.64 -12.27
CA ASP A 230 -6.57 6.03 -12.94
C ASP A 230 -7.67 4.95 -12.87
N LYS A 231 -7.48 3.90 -12.08
CA LYS A 231 -8.43 2.79 -11.94
C LYS A 231 -8.96 2.67 -10.52
N LEU A 232 -10.27 2.52 -10.41
CA LEU A 232 -10.94 2.06 -9.20
C LEU A 232 -11.16 0.56 -9.31
N VAL A 233 -10.68 -0.19 -8.33
CA VAL A 233 -10.88 -1.64 -8.23
C VAL A 233 -11.75 -1.92 -7.01
N MET A 234 -12.88 -2.58 -7.20
CA MET A 234 -13.80 -3.00 -6.14
C MET A 234 -13.89 -4.52 -6.11
N ARG A 235 -13.92 -5.12 -4.91
CA ARG A 235 -14.11 -6.56 -4.70
C ARG A 235 -15.27 -6.80 -3.76
N GLY A 236 -16.24 -7.57 -4.23
CA GLY A 236 -17.35 -8.05 -3.40
C GLY A 236 -16.93 -9.16 -2.47
N LYS A 237 -17.62 -9.28 -1.33
CA LYS A 237 -17.45 -10.45 -0.45
C LYS A 237 -17.90 -11.73 -1.16
N PRO A 238 -17.27 -12.86 -0.85
CA PRO A 238 -17.63 -14.17 -1.43
C PRO A 238 -19.08 -14.58 -1.16
#